data_5eefc415a12977bcf91a30b93b8c9879
#
_entry.id   5eefc415a12977bcf91a30b93b8c9879
#
_cell.length_a   1.000
_cell.length_b   1.000
_cell.length_c   1.000
_cell.angle_alpha   90.00
_cell.angle_beta   90.00
_cell.angle_gamma   90.00
#
_symmetry.space_group_name_H-M   'P 1'
#
loop_
_entity.id
_entity.type
_entity.pdbx_description
1 polymer ?
#
loop_
_entity_poly.entity_id
_entity_poly.type
_entity_poly.pdbx_seq_one_letter_code
_entity_poly.pdbx_strand_id
1 'polypeptide(L)'
;ETGIMVARGDMGVEIPAEDVPHYQKEIIKKCNATYKPVITATQMLDSMIRNPRPTRAEVTDVANAIYDGTDVVMLSGETANGKYPLEALKMMVKIAERTEQDIKGRSADIAKVHSKRSISSAVCNATVQTADNLNAKAIVCPTISGFTARLTSKLKPNAEIIGCSPYDNVLRKMQIYWGVRPLKTATETSTDKIIEHALVVSEQAGYVEEGDTVIVLSLIHI
;
A
#
# COMPACT_ATOMS: atom_id res chain seq x y z
N GLU A 1 -7.82 -15.82 -4.41
CA GLU A 1 -8.05 -14.81 -3.36
C GLU A 1 -7.24 -13.55 -3.67
N THR A 2 -7.90 -12.39 -3.61
CA THR A 2 -7.31 -11.11 -4.02
C THR A 2 -6.49 -10.48 -2.89
N GLY A 3 -6.85 -10.72 -1.62
CA GLY A 3 -6.19 -10.21 -0.42
C GLY A 3 -6.76 -10.85 0.84
N ILE A 4 -6.24 -10.45 2.00
CA ILE A 4 -6.65 -10.94 3.32
C ILE A 4 -7.05 -9.75 4.20
N MET A 5 -8.11 -9.91 4.97
CA MET A 5 -8.45 -8.99 6.07
C MET A 5 -8.21 -9.68 7.40
N VAL A 6 -7.43 -9.03 8.26
CA VAL A 6 -7.25 -9.43 9.65
C VAL A 6 -8.39 -8.81 10.46
N ALA A 7 -9.50 -9.54 10.58
CA ALA A 7 -10.68 -9.12 11.31
C ALA A 7 -10.51 -9.45 12.81
N ARG A 8 -9.86 -8.56 13.54
CA ARG A 8 -9.41 -8.81 14.93
C ARG A 8 -10.57 -9.05 15.90
N GLY A 9 -11.73 -8.42 15.65
CA GLY A 9 -12.94 -8.65 16.43
C GLY A 9 -13.43 -10.08 16.35
N ASP A 10 -13.49 -10.63 15.13
CA ASP A 10 -13.90 -12.03 14.89
C ASP A 10 -12.87 -13.00 15.44
N MET A 11 -11.57 -12.70 15.22
CA MET A 11 -10.49 -13.51 15.78
C MET A 11 -10.54 -13.61 17.29
N GLY A 12 -10.83 -12.51 18.00
CA GLY A 12 -10.90 -12.48 19.46
C GLY A 12 -12.08 -13.27 20.06
N VAL A 13 -13.03 -13.71 19.22
CA VAL A 13 -14.09 -14.65 19.63
C VAL A 13 -13.62 -16.11 19.52
N GLU A 14 -12.75 -16.39 18.53
CA GLU A 14 -12.33 -17.75 18.20
C GLU A 14 -11.02 -18.17 18.91
N ILE A 15 -10.17 -17.20 19.27
CA ILE A 15 -8.88 -17.45 19.92
C ILE A 15 -8.71 -16.58 21.17
N PRO A 16 -7.81 -16.93 22.13
CA PRO A 16 -7.47 -16.07 23.25
C PRO A 16 -7.04 -14.67 22.83
N ALA A 17 -7.49 -13.66 23.53
CA ALA A 17 -7.26 -12.25 23.16
C ALA A 17 -5.76 -11.91 23.11
N GLU A 18 -4.96 -12.50 23.99
CA GLU A 18 -3.49 -12.35 24.05
C GLU A 18 -2.78 -12.89 22.81
N ASP A 19 -3.38 -13.81 22.06
CA ASP A 19 -2.81 -14.41 20.86
C ASP A 19 -3.13 -13.59 19.60
N VAL A 20 -4.14 -12.73 19.60
CA VAL A 20 -4.55 -11.92 18.45
C VAL A 20 -3.39 -11.10 17.85
N PRO A 21 -2.55 -10.39 18.64
CA PRO A 21 -1.42 -9.66 18.09
C PRO A 21 -0.38 -10.56 17.42
N HIS A 22 -0.16 -11.77 17.94
CA HIS A 22 0.74 -12.75 17.37
C HIS A 22 0.28 -13.20 15.98
N TYR A 23 -0.99 -13.63 15.87
CA TYR A 23 -1.58 -14.04 14.58
C TYR A 23 -1.66 -12.89 13.58
N GLN A 24 -1.96 -11.67 14.02
CA GLN A 24 -1.91 -10.48 13.16
C GLN A 24 -0.54 -10.36 12.48
N LYS A 25 0.54 -10.39 13.25
CA LYS A 25 1.92 -10.29 12.72
C LYS A 25 2.24 -11.44 11.76
N GLU A 26 1.86 -12.67 12.09
CA GLU A 26 2.06 -13.82 11.21
C GLU A 26 1.31 -13.70 9.89
N ILE A 27 0.03 -13.29 9.93
CA ILE A 27 -0.79 -13.11 8.72
C ILE A 27 -0.20 -12.01 7.84
N ILE A 28 0.15 -10.85 8.43
CA ILE A 28 0.77 -9.75 7.68
C ILE A 28 2.08 -10.22 7.02
N LYS A 29 2.94 -10.90 7.76
CA LYS A 29 4.20 -11.46 7.25
C LYS A 29 3.97 -12.43 6.09
N LYS A 30 3.02 -13.37 6.22
CA LYS A 30 2.66 -14.33 5.17
C LYS A 30 2.10 -13.63 3.93
N CYS A 31 1.24 -12.62 4.11
CA CYS A 31 0.70 -11.81 3.01
C CYS A 31 1.81 -11.07 2.27
N ASN A 32 2.72 -10.43 2.98
CA ASN A 32 3.85 -9.72 2.39
C ASN A 32 4.77 -10.67 1.63
N ALA A 33 5.13 -11.82 2.20
CA ALA A 33 5.95 -12.83 1.54
C ALA A 33 5.33 -13.40 0.24
N THR A 34 4.00 -13.36 0.11
CA THR A 34 3.27 -13.85 -1.06
C THR A 34 2.71 -12.73 -1.96
N TYR A 35 3.09 -11.47 -1.68
CA TYR A 35 2.63 -10.27 -2.40
C TYR A 35 1.09 -10.09 -2.38
N LYS A 36 0.40 -10.58 -1.35
CA LYS A 36 -1.04 -10.37 -1.17
C LYS A 36 -1.29 -9.10 -0.37
N PRO A 37 -2.27 -8.26 -0.76
CA PRO A 37 -2.71 -7.15 0.07
C PRO A 37 -3.28 -7.65 1.40
N VAL A 38 -3.02 -6.90 2.47
CA VAL A 38 -3.53 -7.19 3.80
C VAL A 38 -4.14 -5.93 4.42
N ILE A 39 -5.34 -6.09 4.97
CA ILE A 39 -6.10 -5.05 5.66
C ILE A 39 -6.13 -5.42 7.14
N THR A 40 -5.67 -4.53 8.02
CA THR A 40 -5.87 -4.68 9.47
C THR A 40 -7.11 -3.92 9.89
N ALA A 41 -8.05 -4.63 10.49
CA ALA A 41 -9.41 -4.15 10.71
C ALA A 41 -9.88 -4.37 12.16
N THR A 42 -10.90 -3.60 12.53
CA THR A 42 -11.67 -3.62 13.78
C THR A 42 -10.91 -3.10 15.00
N GLN A 43 -11.61 -2.33 15.82
CA GLN A 43 -11.13 -1.77 17.09
C GLN A 43 -9.79 -1.00 16.97
N MET A 44 -9.60 -0.27 15.86
CA MET A 44 -8.38 0.51 15.64
C MET A 44 -8.36 1.79 16.48
N LEU A 45 -9.49 2.53 16.48
CA LEU A 45 -9.69 3.77 17.25
C LEU A 45 -11.07 3.71 17.95
N ASP A 46 -11.42 2.57 18.53
CA ASP A 46 -12.76 2.26 19.05
C ASP A 46 -13.30 3.31 20.03
N SER A 47 -12.45 3.88 20.88
CA SER A 47 -12.86 4.94 21.81
C SER A 47 -13.39 6.18 21.09
N MET A 48 -12.98 6.40 19.84
CA MET A 48 -13.44 7.54 19.04
C MET A 48 -14.87 7.41 18.51
N ILE A 49 -15.52 6.26 18.71
CA ILE A 49 -16.98 6.14 18.55
C ILE A 49 -17.68 7.14 19.47
N ARG A 50 -17.14 7.39 20.67
CA ARG A 50 -17.75 8.20 21.72
C ARG A 50 -16.94 9.45 22.10
N ASN A 51 -15.63 9.46 21.85
CA ASN A 51 -14.70 10.51 22.24
C ASN A 51 -14.03 11.17 21.03
N PRO A 52 -13.74 12.48 21.08
CA PRO A 52 -13.09 13.18 19.96
C PRO A 52 -11.60 12.90 19.82
N ARG A 53 -11.01 12.12 20.74
CA ARG A 53 -9.59 11.75 20.74
C ARG A 53 -9.42 10.28 21.13
N PRO A 54 -8.47 9.57 20.53
CA PRO A 54 -8.17 8.18 20.88
C PRO A 54 -7.35 8.09 22.16
N THR A 55 -7.29 6.89 22.71
CA THR A 55 -6.32 6.53 23.75
C THR A 55 -4.92 6.38 23.17
N ARG A 56 -3.88 6.45 24.03
CA ARG A 56 -2.49 6.19 23.59
C ARG A 56 -2.30 4.75 23.13
N ALA A 57 -3.01 3.80 23.71
CA ALA A 57 -2.97 2.40 23.31
C ALA A 57 -3.45 2.22 21.86
N GLU A 58 -4.56 2.87 21.47
CA GLU A 58 -5.10 2.83 20.12
C GLU A 58 -4.16 3.48 19.10
N VAL A 59 -3.56 4.62 19.43
CA VAL A 59 -2.54 5.26 18.59
C VAL A 59 -1.37 4.30 18.35
N THR A 60 -0.91 3.62 19.40
CA THR A 60 0.18 2.63 19.31
C THR A 60 -0.24 1.42 18.50
N ASP A 61 -1.47 0.97 18.61
CA ASP A 61 -2.00 -0.18 17.86
C ASP A 61 -2.03 0.10 16.35
N VAL A 62 -2.58 1.25 15.94
CA VAL A 62 -2.56 1.68 14.52
C VAL A 62 -1.13 1.77 14.00
N ALA A 63 -0.23 2.43 14.73
CA ALA A 63 1.17 2.56 14.34
C ALA A 63 1.85 1.18 14.21
N ASN A 64 1.62 0.26 15.15
CA ASN A 64 2.19 -1.09 15.09
C ASN A 64 1.69 -1.89 13.88
N ALA A 65 0.41 -1.81 13.53
CA ALA A 65 -0.10 -2.47 12.33
C ALA A 65 0.62 -1.97 11.06
N ILE A 66 0.94 -0.68 10.99
CA ILE A 66 1.68 -0.08 9.89
C ILE A 66 3.15 -0.52 9.90
N TYR A 67 3.82 -0.54 11.07
CA TYR A 67 5.18 -1.07 11.23
C TYR A 67 5.27 -2.56 10.88
N ASP A 68 4.24 -3.35 11.18
CA ASP A 68 4.14 -4.77 10.81
C ASP A 68 4.03 -4.97 9.29
N GLY A 69 3.70 -3.92 8.55
CA GLY A 69 3.67 -3.91 7.09
C GLY A 69 2.30 -4.14 6.48
N THR A 70 1.20 -3.84 7.19
CA THR A 70 -0.15 -3.84 6.59
C THR A 70 -0.22 -2.88 5.40
N ASP A 71 -1.06 -3.17 4.42
CA ASP A 71 -1.29 -2.26 3.27
C ASP A 71 -2.36 -1.23 3.59
N VAL A 72 -3.36 -1.63 4.38
CA VAL A 72 -4.53 -0.82 4.73
C VAL A 72 -4.86 -1.00 6.20
N VAL A 73 -5.22 0.08 6.86
CA VAL A 73 -5.89 0.11 8.17
C VAL A 73 -7.35 0.53 7.96
N MET A 74 -8.28 -0.11 8.66
CA MET A 74 -9.71 0.09 8.44
C MET A 74 -10.42 0.58 9.71
N LEU A 75 -11.20 1.63 9.56
CA LEU A 75 -12.19 2.06 10.55
C LEU A 75 -13.52 1.33 10.30
N SER A 76 -14.24 1.01 11.36
CA SER A 76 -15.55 0.31 11.32
C SER A 76 -16.62 1.17 11.99
N GLY A 77 -16.95 0.89 13.24
CA GLY A 77 -17.91 1.63 14.03
C GLY A 77 -17.59 3.10 14.20
N GLU A 78 -16.30 3.44 14.21
CA GLU A 78 -15.79 4.80 14.35
C GLU A 78 -16.34 5.75 13.27
N THR A 79 -16.50 5.26 12.05
CA THR A 79 -17.03 6.03 10.92
C THR A 79 -18.46 5.65 10.54
N ALA A 80 -18.93 4.42 10.85
CA ALA A 80 -20.26 3.96 10.46
C ALA A 80 -21.38 4.54 11.35
N ASN A 81 -21.15 4.64 12.67
CA ASN A 81 -22.13 5.11 13.64
C ASN A 81 -21.52 5.90 14.81
N GLY A 82 -20.25 6.24 14.74
CA GLY A 82 -19.54 7.04 15.73
C GLY A 82 -20.00 8.51 15.75
N LYS A 83 -19.79 9.16 16.89
CA LYS A 83 -20.08 10.60 17.06
C LYS A 83 -19.03 11.49 16.38
N TYR A 84 -17.83 10.96 16.10
CA TYR A 84 -16.67 11.71 15.62
C TYR A 84 -16.04 11.07 14.37
N PRO A 85 -16.81 10.81 13.28
CA PRO A 85 -16.32 10.05 12.13
C PRO A 85 -15.17 10.75 11.38
N LEU A 86 -15.26 12.07 11.22
CA LEU A 86 -14.22 12.85 10.53
C LEU A 86 -12.94 12.94 11.35
N GLU A 87 -13.06 13.14 12.66
CA GLU A 87 -11.95 13.20 13.59
C GLU A 87 -11.22 11.85 13.66
N ALA A 88 -11.97 10.75 13.66
CA ALA A 88 -11.40 9.40 13.63
C ALA A 88 -10.60 9.15 12.35
N LEU A 89 -11.15 9.51 11.18
CA LEU A 89 -10.44 9.41 9.91
C LEU A 89 -9.18 10.29 9.89
N LYS A 90 -9.29 11.57 10.28
CA LYS A 90 -8.14 12.48 10.35
C LYS A 90 -7.06 11.98 11.30
N MET A 91 -7.45 11.40 12.44
CA MET A 91 -6.50 10.85 13.39
C MET A 91 -5.78 9.62 12.81
N MET A 92 -6.51 8.72 12.15
CA MET A 92 -5.91 7.55 11.50
C MET A 92 -4.90 7.97 10.41
N VAL A 93 -5.26 8.92 9.57
CA VAL A 93 -4.35 9.50 8.55
C VAL A 93 -3.10 10.08 9.20
N LYS A 94 -3.26 10.89 10.26
CA LYS A 94 -2.14 11.51 10.97
C LYS A 94 -1.18 10.48 11.58
N ILE A 95 -1.72 9.39 12.14
CA ILE A 95 -0.90 8.31 12.69
C ILE A 95 -0.17 7.59 11.56
N ALA A 96 -0.86 7.30 10.44
CA ALA A 96 -0.28 6.63 9.30
C ALA A 96 0.88 7.44 8.69
N GLU A 97 0.63 8.70 8.36
CA GLU A 97 1.65 9.60 7.80
C GLU A 97 2.88 9.74 8.70
N ARG A 98 2.67 9.89 10.03
CA ARG A 98 3.78 9.99 10.98
C ARG A 98 4.59 8.69 11.05
N THR A 99 3.90 7.55 11.06
CA THR A 99 4.54 6.23 11.14
C THR A 99 5.31 5.91 9.86
N GLU A 100 4.75 6.27 8.69
CA GLU A 100 5.39 6.05 7.41
C GLU A 100 6.69 6.84 7.24
N GLN A 101 6.82 8.02 7.87
CA GLN A 101 8.08 8.76 7.89
C GLN A 101 9.22 7.96 8.51
N ASP A 102 8.94 7.14 9.53
CA ASP A 102 9.94 6.29 10.17
C ASP A 102 10.29 5.02 9.35
N ILE A 103 9.41 4.63 8.42
CA ILE A 103 9.61 3.46 7.55
C ILE A 103 10.38 3.84 6.26
N LYS A 104 10.35 5.09 5.84
CA LYS A 104 11.08 5.56 4.66
C LYS A 104 12.57 5.18 4.73
N GLY A 105 13.11 4.71 3.62
CA GLY A 105 14.50 4.23 3.53
C GLY A 105 14.73 2.77 3.95
N ARG A 106 13.67 2.03 4.33
CA ARG A 106 13.77 0.61 4.76
C ARG A 106 13.46 -0.40 3.64
N SER A 107 13.29 0.04 2.41
CA SER A 107 12.96 -0.81 1.25
C SER A 107 13.92 -1.99 1.06
N ALA A 108 15.21 -1.77 1.25
CA ALA A 108 16.24 -2.81 1.15
C ALA A 108 16.08 -3.92 2.20
N ASP A 109 15.66 -3.59 3.42
CA ASP A 109 15.41 -4.58 4.47
C ASP A 109 14.12 -5.35 4.22
N ILE A 110 13.10 -4.68 3.72
CA ILE A 110 11.83 -5.28 3.33
C ILE A 110 12.05 -6.28 2.17
N ALA A 111 12.87 -5.93 1.18
CA ALA A 111 13.19 -6.80 0.05
C ALA A 111 13.81 -8.15 0.47
N LYS A 112 14.58 -8.19 1.56
CA LYS A 112 15.17 -9.42 2.10
C LYS A 112 14.15 -10.42 2.65
N VAL A 113 12.98 -9.94 3.06
CA VAL A 113 11.91 -10.77 3.66
C VAL A 113 11.07 -11.50 2.60
N HIS A 114 11.09 -11.04 1.35
CA HIS A 114 10.28 -11.60 0.27
C HIS A 114 10.89 -12.89 -0.26
N SER A 115 10.23 -14.02 0.00
CA SER A 115 10.77 -15.35 -0.25
C SER A 115 10.56 -15.88 -1.68
N LYS A 116 9.66 -15.30 -2.46
CA LYS A 116 9.41 -15.74 -3.85
C LYS A 116 10.47 -15.19 -4.81
N ARG A 117 11.36 -16.07 -5.23
CA ARG A 117 12.31 -15.80 -6.32
C ARG A 117 11.62 -15.99 -7.67
N SER A 118 11.22 -14.89 -8.30
CA SER A 118 10.72 -14.86 -9.68
C SER A 118 11.40 -13.73 -10.43
N ILE A 119 11.40 -13.81 -11.77
CA ILE A 119 11.94 -12.76 -12.62
C ILE A 119 11.26 -11.43 -12.26
N SER A 120 9.94 -11.42 -12.15
CA SER A 120 9.17 -10.21 -11.82
C SER A 120 9.58 -9.62 -10.47
N SER A 121 9.79 -10.44 -9.43
CA SER A 121 10.22 -9.93 -8.13
C SER A 121 11.65 -9.40 -8.16
N ALA A 122 12.55 -10.03 -8.91
CA ALA A 122 13.92 -9.55 -9.08
C ALA A 122 13.97 -8.21 -9.81
N VAL A 123 13.19 -8.06 -10.88
CA VAL A 123 13.09 -6.80 -11.62
C VAL A 123 12.48 -5.69 -10.76
N CYS A 124 11.38 -5.96 -10.03
CA CYS A 124 10.81 -4.97 -9.10
C CYS A 124 11.80 -4.54 -8.02
N ASN A 125 12.56 -5.48 -7.44
CA ASN A 125 13.60 -5.15 -6.45
C ASN A 125 14.68 -4.25 -7.04
N ALA A 126 15.19 -4.57 -8.22
CA ALA A 126 16.18 -3.74 -8.92
C ALA A 126 15.62 -2.34 -9.21
N THR A 127 14.37 -2.27 -9.67
CA THR A 127 13.68 -1.01 -9.95
C THR A 127 13.58 -0.12 -8.71
N VAL A 128 13.14 -0.68 -7.57
CA VAL A 128 13.03 0.08 -6.31
C VAL A 128 14.40 0.55 -5.83
N GLN A 129 15.43 -0.30 -5.88
CA GLN A 129 16.79 0.10 -5.52
C GLN A 129 17.31 1.21 -6.44
N THR A 130 17.05 1.13 -7.74
CA THR A 130 17.42 2.16 -8.70
C THR A 130 16.71 3.48 -8.40
N ALA A 131 15.41 3.43 -8.11
CA ALA A 131 14.62 4.61 -7.75
C ALA A 131 15.15 5.27 -6.47
N ASP A 132 15.44 4.49 -5.43
CA ASP A 132 15.99 5.00 -4.18
C ASP A 132 17.40 5.60 -4.36
N ASN A 133 18.29 4.95 -5.14
CA ASN A 133 19.64 5.43 -5.41
C ASN A 133 19.67 6.74 -6.22
N LEU A 134 18.71 6.91 -7.13
CA LEU A 134 18.58 8.11 -7.96
C LEU A 134 17.70 9.19 -7.33
N ASN A 135 17.13 8.95 -6.15
CA ASN A 135 16.10 9.79 -5.55
C ASN A 135 14.97 10.10 -6.56
N ALA A 136 14.55 9.07 -7.31
CA ALA A 136 13.52 9.23 -8.31
C ALA A 136 12.20 9.73 -7.68
N LYS A 137 11.52 10.62 -8.37
CA LYS A 137 10.24 11.19 -7.94
C LYS A 137 9.16 10.12 -7.90
N ALA A 138 9.11 9.27 -8.93
CA ALA A 138 8.09 8.25 -9.08
C ALA A 138 8.61 6.98 -9.77
N ILE A 139 7.93 5.87 -9.48
CA ILE A 139 7.97 4.63 -10.25
C ILE A 139 6.63 4.51 -10.97
N VAL A 140 6.63 4.73 -12.28
CA VAL A 140 5.44 4.61 -13.12
C VAL A 140 5.29 3.17 -13.58
N CYS A 141 4.14 2.55 -13.27
CA CYS A 141 3.86 1.14 -13.49
C CYS A 141 2.68 0.96 -14.47
N PRO A 142 2.89 0.98 -15.79
CA PRO A 142 1.85 0.55 -16.73
C PRO A 142 1.50 -0.92 -16.48
N THR A 143 0.21 -1.24 -16.32
CA THR A 143 -0.22 -2.59 -15.94
C THR A 143 -1.62 -2.93 -16.42
N ILE A 144 -1.81 -4.16 -16.90
CA ILE A 144 -3.11 -4.69 -17.30
C ILE A 144 -3.90 -5.24 -16.10
N SER A 145 -3.24 -5.80 -15.11
CA SER A 145 -3.86 -6.51 -13.98
C SER A 145 -3.61 -5.88 -12.60
N GLY A 146 -2.78 -4.82 -12.54
CA GLY A 146 -2.28 -4.24 -11.30
C GLY A 146 -1.13 -5.02 -10.67
N PHE A 147 -0.63 -6.08 -11.33
CA PHE A 147 0.38 -6.97 -10.76
C PHE A 147 1.71 -6.25 -10.49
N THR A 148 2.22 -5.49 -11.46
CA THR A 148 3.47 -4.74 -11.34
C THR A 148 3.41 -3.75 -10.18
N ALA A 149 2.36 -2.92 -10.14
CA ALA A 149 2.15 -1.95 -9.07
C ALA A 149 2.06 -2.62 -7.69
N ARG A 150 1.38 -3.80 -7.60
CA ARG A 150 1.28 -4.59 -6.37
C ARG A 150 2.64 -5.09 -5.88
N LEU A 151 3.47 -5.64 -6.77
CA LEU A 151 4.81 -6.11 -6.41
C LEU A 151 5.68 -4.96 -5.92
N THR A 152 5.67 -3.83 -6.64
CA THR A 152 6.42 -2.62 -6.28
C THR A 152 5.96 -2.07 -4.93
N SER A 153 4.64 -2.00 -4.69
CA SER A 153 4.04 -1.56 -3.44
C SER A 153 4.54 -2.34 -2.21
N LYS A 154 4.72 -3.65 -2.36
CA LYS A 154 5.20 -4.51 -1.25
C LYS A 154 6.66 -4.24 -0.86
N LEU A 155 7.43 -3.58 -1.69
CA LEU A 155 8.80 -3.18 -1.40
C LEU A 155 8.89 -1.82 -0.69
N LYS A 156 7.76 -1.10 -0.59
CA LYS A 156 7.64 0.21 0.07
C LYS A 156 8.75 1.19 -0.31
N PRO A 157 8.89 1.53 -1.62
CA PRO A 157 9.89 2.49 -2.08
C PRO A 157 9.67 3.88 -1.49
N ASN A 158 10.72 4.71 -1.50
CA ASN A 158 10.58 6.13 -1.16
C ASN A 158 9.88 6.93 -2.25
N ALA A 159 10.03 6.50 -3.51
CA ALA A 159 9.38 7.11 -4.68
C ALA A 159 7.87 6.83 -4.69
N GLU A 160 7.07 7.78 -5.21
CA GLU A 160 5.63 7.57 -5.45
C GLU A 160 5.43 6.42 -6.45
N ILE A 161 4.45 5.56 -6.22
CA ILE A 161 4.10 4.48 -7.15
C ILE A 161 2.86 4.89 -7.94
N ILE A 162 3.01 5.05 -9.25
CA ILE A 162 1.90 5.44 -10.13
C ILE A 162 1.49 4.21 -10.95
N GLY A 163 0.33 3.64 -10.62
CA GLY A 163 -0.21 2.48 -11.33
C GLY A 163 -1.11 2.90 -12.48
N CYS A 164 -0.68 2.72 -13.72
CA CYS A 164 -1.42 3.14 -14.90
C CYS A 164 -2.14 1.97 -15.57
N SER A 165 -3.47 2.05 -15.74
CA SER A 165 -4.25 0.98 -16.38
C SER A 165 -5.44 1.52 -17.17
N PRO A 166 -5.80 0.90 -18.30
CA PRO A 166 -7.01 1.25 -19.04
C PRO A 166 -8.30 0.68 -18.40
N TYR A 167 -8.21 -0.21 -17.41
CA TYR A 167 -9.34 -0.94 -16.85
C TYR A 167 -9.78 -0.41 -15.50
N ASP A 168 -11.04 0.04 -15.38
CA ASP A 168 -11.57 0.62 -14.14
C ASP A 168 -11.59 -0.35 -12.94
N ASN A 169 -11.82 -1.63 -13.20
CA ASN A 169 -11.76 -2.66 -12.16
C ASN A 169 -10.34 -2.83 -11.58
N VAL A 170 -9.32 -2.64 -12.41
CA VAL A 170 -7.91 -2.68 -12.00
C VAL A 170 -7.55 -1.43 -11.19
N LEU A 171 -8.01 -0.25 -11.64
CA LEU A 171 -7.83 0.99 -10.91
C LEU A 171 -8.42 0.90 -9.49
N ARG A 172 -9.68 0.42 -9.38
CA ARG A 172 -10.32 0.20 -8.07
C ARG A 172 -9.54 -0.77 -7.19
N LYS A 173 -9.02 -1.86 -7.78
CA LYS A 173 -8.21 -2.85 -7.06
C LYS A 173 -6.89 -2.26 -6.57
N MET A 174 -6.25 -1.40 -7.34
CA MET A 174 -4.99 -0.78 -6.96
C MET A 174 -5.12 0.23 -5.81
N GLN A 175 -6.33 0.73 -5.51
CA GLN A 175 -6.59 1.62 -4.36
C GLN A 175 -6.25 0.99 -3.00
N ILE A 176 -6.25 -0.34 -2.90
CA ILE A 176 -5.90 -1.03 -1.66
C ILE A 176 -4.41 -1.44 -1.60
N TYR A 177 -3.60 -1.08 -2.57
CA TYR A 177 -2.16 -1.32 -2.53
C TYR A 177 -1.45 -0.15 -1.88
N TRP A 178 -0.58 -0.43 -0.93
CA TRP A 178 0.14 0.61 -0.22
C TRP A 178 0.91 1.53 -1.18
N GLY A 179 0.73 2.84 -1.02
CA GLY A 179 1.49 3.86 -1.75
C GLY A 179 1.20 3.95 -3.25
N VAL A 180 0.22 3.22 -3.80
CA VAL A 180 -0.11 3.25 -5.23
C VAL A 180 -1.13 4.36 -5.52
N ARG A 181 -0.82 5.18 -6.53
CA ARG A 181 -1.72 6.18 -7.14
C ARG A 181 -2.25 5.63 -8.47
N PRO A 182 -3.48 5.13 -8.53
CA PRO A 182 -4.02 4.58 -9.77
C PRO A 182 -4.43 5.70 -10.73
N LEU A 183 -3.96 5.61 -11.98
CA LEU A 183 -4.33 6.53 -13.05
C LEU A 183 -4.88 5.78 -14.26
N LYS A 184 -5.92 6.34 -14.85
CA LYS A 184 -6.52 5.78 -16.07
C LYS A 184 -5.72 6.20 -17.29
N THR A 185 -5.40 5.21 -18.15
CA THR A 185 -4.75 5.42 -19.44
C THR A 185 -5.64 4.93 -20.59
N ALA A 186 -5.30 5.30 -21.81
CA ALA A 186 -5.87 4.69 -23.00
C ALA A 186 -5.40 3.23 -23.16
N THR A 187 -6.15 2.45 -23.92
CA THR A 187 -5.73 1.12 -24.35
C THR A 187 -4.83 1.26 -25.56
N GLU A 188 -3.60 0.77 -25.46
CA GLU A 188 -2.60 0.83 -26.51
C GLU A 188 -1.98 -0.54 -26.75
N THR A 189 -1.49 -0.77 -27.96
CA THR A 189 -0.83 -2.01 -28.40
C THR A 189 0.69 -1.86 -28.52
N SER A 190 1.17 -0.63 -28.65
CA SER A 190 2.61 -0.33 -28.73
C SER A 190 3.18 -0.02 -27.36
N THR A 191 4.28 -0.67 -27.01
CA THR A 191 5.00 -0.43 -25.74
C THR A 191 5.38 1.04 -25.58
N ASP A 192 5.86 1.68 -26.65
CA ASP A 192 6.27 3.08 -26.59
C ASP A 192 5.08 4.00 -26.26
N LYS A 193 3.92 3.77 -26.88
CA LYS A 193 2.70 4.52 -26.60
C LYS A 193 2.15 4.26 -25.19
N ILE A 194 2.28 3.03 -24.68
CA ILE A 194 1.90 2.70 -23.31
C ILE A 194 2.75 3.51 -22.32
N ILE A 195 4.05 3.61 -22.55
CA ILE A 195 4.97 4.38 -21.73
C ILE A 195 4.66 5.88 -21.83
N GLU A 196 4.54 6.41 -23.04
CA GLU A 196 4.23 7.82 -23.31
C GLU A 196 2.93 8.24 -22.60
N HIS A 197 1.84 7.49 -22.80
CA HIS A 197 0.56 7.79 -22.17
C HIS A 197 0.62 7.70 -20.64
N ALA A 198 1.36 6.74 -20.08
CA ALA A 198 1.51 6.63 -18.64
C ALA A 198 2.26 7.84 -18.05
N LEU A 199 3.27 8.36 -18.75
CA LEU A 199 3.98 9.57 -18.35
C LEU A 199 3.09 10.81 -18.46
N VAL A 200 2.39 10.97 -19.58
CA VAL A 200 1.48 12.12 -19.82
C VAL A 200 0.39 12.18 -18.74
N VAL A 201 -0.27 11.06 -18.41
CA VAL A 201 -1.32 11.11 -17.37
C VAL A 201 -0.73 11.34 -15.98
N SER A 202 0.51 10.91 -15.73
CA SER A 202 1.20 11.16 -14.46
C SER A 202 1.52 12.65 -14.27
N GLU A 203 1.95 13.30 -15.35
CA GLU A 203 2.21 14.75 -15.38
C GLU A 203 0.91 15.56 -15.25
N GLN A 204 -0.13 15.21 -16.02
CA GLN A 204 -1.45 15.85 -15.93
C GLN A 204 -2.09 15.75 -14.55
N ALA A 205 -1.82 14.66 -13.84
CA ALA A 205 -2.28 14.46 -12.46
C ALA A 205 -1.41 15.21 -11.41
N GLY A 206 -0.31 15.84 -11.83
CA GLY A 206 0.59 16.60 -10.96
C GLY A 206 1.48 15.74 -10.05
N TYR A 207 1.68 14.47 -10.39
CA TYR A 207 2.58 13.60 -9.62
C TYR A 207 4.05 13.72 -10.07
N VAL A 208 4.26 14.10 -11.29
CA VAL A 208 5.59 14.35 -11.89
C VAL A 208 5.54 15.60 -12.76
N GLU A 209 6.69 16.23 -12.96
CA GLU A 209 6.85 17.44 -13.79
C GLU A 209 8.10 17.34 -14.66
N GLU A 210 8.22 18.22 -15.66
CA GLU A 210 9.39 18.26 -16.54
C GLU A 210 10.67 18.51 -15.72
N GLY A 211 11.68 17.66 -15.93
CA GLY A 211 12.93 17.66 -15.17
C GLY A 211 12.97 16.64 -14.03
N ASP A 212 11.86 16.04 -13.63
CA ASP A 212 11.86 14.97 -12.64
C ASP A 212 12.51 13.69 -13.18
N THR A 213 13.26 13.00 -12.32
CA THR A 213 13.73 11.63 -12.60
C THR A 213 12.63 10.63 -12.25
N VAL A 214 12.19 9.85 -13.22
CA VAL A 214 11.18 8.79 -13.06
C VAL A 214 11.70 7.45 -13.55
N ILE A 215 11.26 6.37 -12.93
CA ILE A 215 11.52 5.02 -13.41
C ILE A 215 10.23 4.45 -13.99
N VAL A 216 10.27 3.96 -15.22
CA VAL A 216 9.12 3.27 -15.82
C VAL A 216 9.34 1.76 -15.72
N LEU A 217 8.40 1.07 -15.09
CA LEU A 217 8.45 -0.38 -14.91
C LEU A 217 7.25 -1.04 -15.58
N SER A 218 7.49 -1.76 -16.66
CA SER A 218 6.48 -2.56 -17.34
C SER A 218 6.87 -4.05 -17.34
N LEU A 219 5.95 -4.91 -16.93
CA LEU A 219 6.07 -6.37 -16.96
C LEU A 219 4.99 -6.99 -17.88
N ILE A 220 4.50 -6.23 -18.87
CA ILE A 220 3.37 -6.63 -19.71
C ILE A 220 3.74 -7.81 -20.61
N HIS A 221 5.02 -7.98 -20.90
CA HIS A 221 5.56 -9.00 -21.82
C HIS A 221 6.41 -10.09 -21.14
N ILE A 222 6.34 -10.23 -19.81
CA ILE A 222 7.05 -11.26 -19.05
C ILE A 222 6.11 -12.34 -18.57
#